data_3fa68f46750bd517dbf99027339e2bb3
#
_entry.id   3fa68f46750bd517dbf99027339e2bb3
#
_cell.length_a   1.000
_cell.length_b   1.000
_cell.length_c   1.000
_cell.angle_alpha   90.00
_cell.angle_beta   90.00
_cell.angle_gamma   90.00
#
_symmetry.space_group_name_H-M   'P 1'
#
loop_
_entity.id
_entity.type
_entity.pdbx_description
1 polymer ?
#
loop_
_entity_poly.entity_id
_entity_poly.type
_entity_poly.pdbx_seq_one_letter_code
_entity_poly.pdbx_strand_id
1 'polypeptide(L)'
;IYGNNVRSESVKALRHIGVVFQQPTLDLDLSVRENLNYHSSLHGISKLDARKKIDKEIARINLNDQLKKKVRSLSGGQRRRVEIARALIHEPKLLLLDEPTVGLDIGSRQLILNHVKTLCKKNKLAVLWATHLIDEIDKGEKVVIIDKGKVLDSGNVEKIVKKTKTKLLVENCMCHVQSSKNYLHGYITLVPKARNTRVLY
;
A
#
# COMPACT_ATOMS: atom_id res chain seq x y z
N ILE A 1 1.66 10.92 15.36
CA ILE A 1 0.89 10.69 14.13
C ILE A 1 -0.37 11.53 14.22
N TYR A 2 -0.56 12.48 13.30
CA TYR A 2 -1.69 13.42 13.32
C TYR A 2 -1.88 14.13 14.69
N GLY A 3 -0.78 14.58 15.30
CA GLY A 3 -0.77 15.26 16.61
C GLY A 3 -0.80 14.33 17.81
N ASN A 4 -1.05 13.04 17.63
CA ASN A 4 -1.06 12.07 18.73
C ASN A 4 0.34 11.46 18.92
N ASN A 5 0.77 11.38 20.16
CA ASN A 5 2.03 10.70 20.50
C ASN A 5 1.81 9.18 20.48
N VAL A 6 2.65 8.48 19.69
CA VAL A 6 2.50 7.03 19.51
C VAL A 6 2.74 6.23 20.80
N ARG A 7 3.54 6.75 21.73
CA ARG A 7 3.85 6.07 23.01
C ARG A 7 2.76 6.28 24.05
N SER A 8 2.29 7.51 24.22
CA SER A 8 1.32 7.86 25.28
C SER A 8 -0.14 7.81 24.82
N GLU A 9 -0.40 7.94 23.50
CA GLU A 9 -1.72 7.96 22.89
C GLU A 9 -1.86 6.95 21.75
N SER A 10 -1.29 5.75 21.95
CA SER A 10 -1.20 4.70 20.93
C SER A 10 -2.55 4.39 20.27
N VAL A 11 -3.61 4.23 21.04
CA VAL A 11 -4.94 3.92 20.52
C VAL A 11 -5.45 5.02 19.57
N LYS A 12 -5.26 6.30 19.94
CA LYS A 12 -5.66 7.43 19.10
C LYS A 12 -4.81 7.48 17.81
N ALA A 13 -3.51 7.27 17.94
CA ALA A 13 -2.60 7.25 16.80
C ALA A 13 -2.94 6.10 15.82
N LEU A 14 -3.14 4.88 16.34
CA LEU A 14 -3.44 3.69 15.54
C LEU A 14 -4.78 3.76 14.80
N ARG A 15 -5.76 4.50 15.33
CA ARG A 15 -7.02 4.75 14.59
C ARG A 15 -6.83 5.44 13.24
N HIS A 16 -5.71 6.14 13.06
CA HIS A 16 -5.38 6.83 11.81
C HIS A 16 -4.52 6.01 10.86
N ILE A 17 -4.15 4.78 11.22
CA ILE A 17 -3.22 3.95 10.47
C ILE A 17 -3.91 2.67 9.98
N GLY A 18 -3.80 2.40 8.69
CA GLY A 18 -4.02 1.08 8.11
C GLY A 18 -2.67 0.41 7.86
N VAL A 19 -2.56 -0.89 8.11
CA VAL A 19 -1.31 -1.63 7.89
C VAL A 19 -1.60 -2.88 7.06
N VAL A 20 -0.75 -3.11 6.06
CA VAL A 20 -0.70 -4.36 5.29
C VAL A 20 0.71 -4.91 5.40
N PHE A 21 0.84 -6.04 6.08
CA PHE A 21 2.12 -6.69 6.31
C PHE A 21 2.57 -7.51 5.11
N GLN A 22 3.86 -7.82 5.02
CA GLN A 22 4.41 -8.71 4.01
C GLN A 22 3.74 -10.10 4.07
N GLN A 23 3.63 -10.68 5.26
CA GLN A 23 2.96 -11.94 5.49
C GLN A 23 1.42 -11.79 5.47
N PRO A 24 0.69 -12.73 4.84
CA PRO A 24 -0.77 -12.73 4.87
C PRO A 24 -1.31 -12.82 6.29
N THR A 25 -2.33 -12.02 6.59
CA THR A 25 -2.93 -11.90 7.93
C THR A 25 -4.44 -12.13 7.93
N LEU A 26 -5.00 -12.60 6.82
CA LEU A 26 -6.40 -13.03 6.74
C LEU A 26 -6.55 -14.45 7.28
N ASP A 27 -7.63 -14.70 8.00
CA ASP A 27 -8.02 -16.05 8.38
C ASP A 27 -8.53 -16.79 7.15
N LEU A 28 -7.87 -17.89 6.80
CA LEU A 28 -8.15 -18.67 5.59
C LEU A 28 -9.47 -19.46 5.69
N ASP A 29 -9.93 -19.76 6.89
CA ASP A 29 -11.14 -20.53 7.14
C ASP A 29 -12.41 -19.69 7.17
N LEU A 30 -12.26 -18.42 7.39
CA LEU A 30 -13.34 -17.44 7.32
C LEU A 30 -13.59 -16.99 5.87
N SER A 31 -14.84 -16.61 5.59
CA SER A 31 -15.16 -15.90 4.35
C SER A 31 -14.54 -14.51 4.33
N VAL A 32 -14.47 -13.89 3.13
CA VAL A 32 -14.03 -12.51 2.98
C VAL A 32 -14.86 -11.59 3.89
N ARG A 33 -16.19 -11.72 3.88
CA ARG A 33 -17.09 -10.90 4.70
C ARG A 33 -16.83 -11.05 6.19
N GLU A 34 -16.61 -12.28 6.67
CA GLU A 34 -16.35 -12.55 8.08
C GLU A 34 -15.04 -11.92 8.53
N ASN A 35 -13.95 -12.06 7.75
CA ASN A 35 -12.67 -11.38 8.02
C ASN A 35 -12.84 -9.86 8.15
N LEU A 36 -13.59 -9.25 7.23
CA LEU A 36 -13.81 -7.81 7.21
C LEU A 36 -14.71 -7.33 8.36
N ASN A 37 -15.75 -8.09 8.69
CA ASN A 37 -16.61 -7.82 9.84
C ASN A 37 -15.85 -7.92 11.16
N TYR A 38 -15.02 -8.96 11.32
CA TYR A 38 -14.18 -9.11 12.50
C TYR A 38 -13.27 -7.89 12.70
N HIS A 39 -12.57 -7.49 11.64
CA HIS A 39 -11.71 -6.30 11.69
C HIS A 39 -12.49 -5.01 11.99
N SER A 40 -13.67 -4.84 11.40
CA SER A 40 -14.55 -3.69 11.68
C SER A 40 -14.93 -3.62 13.16
N SER A 41 -15.24 -4.80 13.78
CA SER A 41 -15.58 -4.89 15.20
C SER A 41 -14.41 -4.49 16.10
N LEU A 42 -13.16 -4.86 15.74
CA LEU A 42 -11.96 -4.44 16.47
C LEU A 42 -11.77 -2.91 16.47
N HIS A 43 -12.23 -2.24 15.42
CA HIS A 43 -12.22 -0.77 15.33
C HIS A 43 -13.45 -0.09 15.93
N GLY A 44 -14.37 -0.84 16.58
CA GLY A 44 -15.57 -0.30 17.19
C GLY A 44 -16.61 0.20 16.18
N ILE A 45 -16.56 -0.26 14.92
CA ILE A 45 -17.52 0.11 13.87
C ILE A 45 -18.81 -0.69 14.07
N SER A 46 -19.96 0.01 14.05
CA SER A 46 -21.26 -0.65 14.18
C SER A 46 -21.51 -1.65 13.05
N LYS A 47 -22.33 -2.69 13.30
CA LYS A 47 -22.65 -3.70 12.26
C LYS A 47 -23.24 -3.08 10.99
N LEU A 48 -24.08 -2.04 11.15
CA LEU A 48 -24.72 -1.37 10.03
C LEU A 48 -23.70 -0.58 9.20
N ASP A 49 -22.82 0.18 9.84
CA ASP A 49 -21.79 0.95 9.18
C ASP A 49 -20.71 0.04 8.58
N ALA A 50 -20.34 -1.03 9.29
CA ALA A 50 -19.42 -2.03 8.77
C ALA A 50 -19.91 -2.61 7.44
N ARG A 51 -21.20 -2.99 7.34
CA ARG A 51 -21.78 -3.50 6.12
C ARG A 51 -21.60 -2.52 4.95
N LYS A 52 -21.98 -1.24 5.15
CA LYS A 52 -21.84 -0.19 4.12
C LYS A 52 -20.38 0.00 3.69
N LYS A 53 -19.46 0.08 4.66
CA LYS A 53 -18.03 0.27 4.40
C LYS A 53 -17.42 -0.93 3.68
N ILE A 54 -17.76 -2.14 4.10
CA ILE A 54 -17.30 -3.39 3.46
C ILE A 54 -17.78 -3.44 2.01
N ASP A 55 -19.06 -3.25 1.77
CA ASP A 55 -19.63 -3.30 0.42
C ASP A 55 -18.96 -2.25 -0.50
N LYS A 56 -18.70 -1.04 0.02
CA LYS A 56 -17.96 0.02 -0.69
C LYS A 56 -16.53 -0.39 -1.03
N GLU A 57 -15.77 -0.91 -0.06
CA GLU A 57 -14.35 -1.28 -0.29
C GLU A 57 -14.22 -2.51 -1.21
N ILE A 58 -15.10 -3.49 -1.07
CA ILE A 58 -15.12 -4.69 -1.93
C ILE A 58 -15.48 -4.34 -3.37
N ALA A 59 -16.42 -3.42 -3.58
CA ALA A 59 -16.74 -2.92 -4.91
C ALA A 59 -15.54 -2.23 -5.57
N ARG A 60 -14.76 -1.46 -4.81
CA ARG A 60 -13.54 -0.78 -5.31
C ARG A 60 -12.46 -1.74 -5.80
N ILE A 61 -12.38 -2.92 -5.20
CA ILE A 61 -11.37 -3.94 -5.57
C ILE A 61 -11.93 -5.01 -6.52
N ASN A 62 -13.17 -4.85 -7.01
CA ASN A 62 -13.86 -5.77 -7.93
C ASN A 62 -13.90 -7.21 -7.40
N LEU A 63 -14.33 -7.40 -6.14
CA LEU A 63 -14.45 -8.72 -5.50
C LEU A 63 -15.84 -8.99 -4.92
N ASN A 64 -16.90 -8.37 -5.44
CA ASN A 64 -18.26 -8.56 -4.93
C ASN A 64 -18.69 -10.03 -4.92
N ASP A 65 -18.38 -10.77 -5.96
CA ASP A 65 -18.75 -12.19 -6.10
C ASP A 65 -17.94 -13.13 -5.16
N GLN A 66 -16.90 -12.59 -4.53
CA GLN A 66 -16.03 -13.36 -3.64
C GLN A 66 -16.40 -13.19 -2.15
N LEU A 67 -17.29 -12.26 -1.81
CA LEU A 67 -17.60 -11.89 -0.42
C LEU A 67 -17.97 -13.07 0.48
N LYS A 68 -18.70 -14.05 -0.06
CA LYS A 68 -19.16 -15.23 0.68
C LYS A 68 -18.18 -16.41 0.62
N LYS A 69 -17.13 -16.32 -0.21
CA LYS A 69 -16.16 -17.40 -0.35
C LYS A 69 -15.14 -17.37 0.78
N LYS A 70 -14.67 -18.53 1.18
CA LYS A 70 -13.56 -18.67 2.12
C LYS A 70 -12.28 -18.10 1.51
N VAL A 71 -11.48 -17.41 2.32
CA VAL A 71 -10.24 -16.76 1.87
C VAL A 71 -9.28 -17.77 1.26
N ARG A 72 -9.25 -19.02 1.73
CA ARG A 72 -8.40 -20.08 1.14
C ARG A 72 -8.66 -20.33 -0.34
N SER A 73 -9.87 -20.09 -0.84
CA SER A 73 -10.23 -20.30 -2.25
C SER A 73 -9.85 -19.16 -3.18
N LEU A 74 -9.34 -18.05 -2.64
CA LEU A 74 -8.93 -16.88 -3.41
C LEU A 74 -7.50 -17.06 -3.96
N SER A 75 -7.21 -16.43 -5.11
CA SER A 75 -5.83 -16.29 -5.59
C SER A 75 -5.01 -15.38 -4.67
N GLY A 76 -3.68 -15.45 -4.76
CA GLY A 76 -2.78 -14.56 -4.00
C GLY A 76 -3.09 -13.09 -4.19
N GLY A 77 -3.29 -12.66 -5.44
CA GLY A 77 -3.65 -11.28 -5.76
C GLY A 77 -5.03 -10.87 -5.24
N GLN A 78 -6.01 -11.79 -5.24
CA GLN A 78 -7.32 -11.54 -4.64
C GLN A 78 -7.21 -11.39 -3.11
N ARG A 79 -6.47 -12.29 -2.44
CA ARG A 79 -6.22 -12.19 -0.99
C ARG A 79 -5.56 -10.86 -0.65
N ARG A 80 -4.53 -10.46 -1.38
CA ARG A 80 -3.83 -9.19 -1.14
C ARG A 80 -4.74 -7.97 -1.30
N ARG A 81 -5.62 -7.97 -2.30
CA ARG A 81 -6.63 -6.91 -2.44
C ARG A 81 -7.60 -6.88 -1.25
N VAL A 82 -8.02 -8.02 -0.73
CA VAL A 82 -8.86 -8.09 0.48
C VAL A 82 -8.11 -7.54 1.71
N GLU A 83 -6.82 -7.80 1.87
CA GLU A 83 -6.01 -7.23 2.96
C GLU A 83 -5.95 -5.71 2.90
N ILE A 84 -5.76 -5.15 1.70
CA ILE A 84 -5.77 -3.70 1.50
C ILE A 84 -7.17 -3.13 1.82
N ALA A 85 -8.24 -3.75 1.33
CA ALA A 85 -9.61 -3.34 1.66
C ALA A 85 -9.87 -3.38 3.17
N ARG A 86 -9.41 -4.44 3.86
CA ARG A 86 -9.51 -4.57 5.31
C ARG A 86 -8.83 -3.40 6.03
N ALA A 87 -7.61 -3.05 5.60
CA ALA A 87 -6.84 -1.95 6.18
C ALA A 87 -7.48 -0.57 5.96
N LEU A 88 -8.44 -0.45 5.03
CA LEU A 88 -9.14 0.79 4.68
C LEU A 88 -10.52 0.94 5.33
N ILE A 89 -11.09 -0.11 5.91
CA ILE A 89 -12.48 -0.11 6.45
C ILE A 89 -12.70 0.99 7.49
N HIS A 90 -11.72 1.22 8.37
CA HIS A 90 -11.79 2.25 9.41
C HIS A 90 -11.39 3.65 8.91
N GLU A 91 -11.25 3.82 7.60
CA GLU A 91 -10.93 5.10 6.91
C GLU A 91 -9.66 5.76 7.47
N PRO A 92 -8.52 5.06 7.44
CA PRO A 92 -7.27 5.61 7.95
C PRO A 92 -6.83 6.82 7.14
N LYS A 93 -5.97 7.64 7.73
CA LYS A 93 -5.31 8.77 7.05
C LYS A 93 -3.92 8.42 6.53
N LEU A 94 -3.34 7.35 7.07
CA LEU A 94 -2.04 6.79 6.67
C LEU A 94 -2.18 5.29 6.42
N LEU A 95 -1.68 4.83 5.28
CA LEU A 95 -1.60 3.41 4.94
C LEU A 95 -0.12 3.02 4.88
N LEU A 96 0.24 2.03 5.67
CA LEU A 96 1.57 1.41 5.67
C LEU A 96 1.49 0.09 4.90
N LEU A 97 2.32 -0.06 3.88
CA LEU A 97 2.36 -1.24 3.02
C LEU A 97 3.77 -1.80 3.02
N ASP A 98 3.91 -3.04 3.48
CA ASP A 98 5.18 -3.74 3.50
C ASP A 98 5.19 -4.81 2.40
N GLU A 99 5.97 -4.56 1.35
CA GLU A 99 6.11 -5.40 0.15
C GLU A 99 4.77 -5.94 -0.39
N PRO A 100 3.78 -5.08 -0.65
CA PRO A 100 2.40 -5.52 -0.85
C PRO A 100 2.16 -6.30 -2.16
N THR A 101 3.10 -6.31 -3.08
CA THR A 101 2.93 -6.95 -4.39
C THR A 101 3.91 -8.09 -4.65
N VAL A 102 4.79 -8.38 -3.69
CA VAL A 102 5.75 -9.48 -3.81
C VAL A 102 5.03 -10.82 -4.00
N GLY A 103 5.51 -11.62 -4.96
CA GLY A 103 4.93 -12.92 -5.28
C GLY A 103 3.64 -12.87 -6.11
N LEU A 104 3.22 -11.69 -6.58
CA LEU A 104 2.06 -11.54 -7.45
C LEU A 104 2.46 -11.48 -8.93
N ASP A 105 1.55 -11.94 -9.78
CA ASP A 105 1.64 -11.73 -11.22
C ASP A 105 1.55 -10.25 -11.59
N ILE A 106 2.04 -9.90 -12.80
CA ILE A 106 2.10 -8.51 -13.27
C ILE A 106 0.73 -7.84 -13.27
N GLY A 107 -0.33 -8.55 -13.69
CA GLY A 107 -1.68 -8.00 -13.74
C GLY A 107 -2.22 -7.67 -12.33
N SER A 108 -2.06 -8.59 -11.39
CA SER A 108 -2.46 -8.38 -9.98
C SER A 108 -1.67 -7.25 -9.33
N ARG A 109 -0.37 -7.14 -9.59
CA ARG A 109 0.49 -6.04 -9.13
C ARG A 109 -0.03 -4.70 -9.63
N GLN A 110 -0.26 -4.58 -10.93
CA GLN A 110 -0.72 -3.34 -11.54
C GLN A 110 -2.08 -2.89 -11.02
N LEU A 111 -3.00 -3.84 -10.77
CA LEU A 111 -4.29 -3.53 -10.15
C LEU A 111 -4.14 -2.93 -8.76
N ILE A 112 -3.24 -3.47 -7.92
CA ILE A 112 -2.97 -2.95 -6.59
C ILE A 112 -2.36 -1.56 -6.65
N LEU A 113 -1.33 -1.35 -7.48
CA LEU A 113 -0.70 -0.05 -7.67
C LEU A 113 -1.72 1.02 -8.08
N ASN A 114 -2.53 0.74 -9.10
CA ASN A 114 -3.54 1.67 -9.59
C ASN A 114 -4.61 1.96 -8.53
N HIS A 115 -5.02 0.95 -7.77
CA HIS A 115 -5.99 1.11 -6.70
C HIS A 115 -5.46 2.07 -5.62
N VAL A 116 -4.26 1.82 -5.09
CA VAL A 116 -3.66 2.65 -4.05
C VAL A 116 -3.39 4.07 -4.55
N LYS A 117 -2.88 4.24 -5.78
CA LYS A 117 -2.72 5.57 -6.41
C LYS A 117 -4.05 6.33 -6.51
N THR A 118 -5.12 5.65 -6.85
CA THR A 118 -6.47 6.24 -6.90
C THR A 118 -6.93 6.72 -5.53
N LEU A 119 -6.67 5.95 -4.47
CA LEU A 119 -7.00 6.32 -3.09
C LEU A 119 -6.21 7.56 -2.64
N CYS A 120 -4.94 7.65 -2.95
CA CYS A 120 -4.12 8.84 -2.64
C CYS A 120 -4.71 10.09 -3.28
N LYS A 121 -5.08 10.01 -4.58
CA LYS A 121 -5.62 11.15 -5.33
C LYS A 121 -7.01 11.56 -4.84
N LYS A 122 -7.92 10.61 -4.64
CA LYS A 122 -9.33 10.89 -4.31
C LYS A 122 -9.59 11.12 -2.84
N ASN A 123 -8.92 10.36 -1.97
CA ASN A 123 -9.24 10.32 -0.53
C ASN A 123 -8.22 11.08 0.34
N LYS A 124 -7.22 11.73 -0.27
CA LYS A 124 -6.11 12.39 0.46
C LYS A 124 -5.40 11.43 1.43
N LEU A 125 -5.34 10.15 1.09
CA LEU A 125 -4.68 9.13 1.88
C LEU A 125 -3.17 9.29 1.75
N ALA A 126 -2.46 9.39 2.86
CA ALA A 126 -1.00 9.28 2.87
C ALA A 126 -0.62 7.80 2.80
N VAL A 127 0.39 7.47 2.02
CA VAL A 127 0.87 6.09 1.88
C VAL A 127 2.37 6.03 2.10
N LEU A 128 2.80 5.11 2.94
CA LEU A 128 4.18 4.69 3.08
C LEU A 128 4.29 3.27 2.52
N TRP A 129 5.03 3.13 1.43
CA TRP A 129 5.17 1.88 0.70
C TRP A 129 6.61 1.40 0.78
N ALA A 130 6.85 0.27 1.45
CA ALA A 130 8.15 -0.37 1.44
C ALA A 130 8.21 -1.41 0.32
N THR A 131 9.21 -1.32 -0.56
CA THR A 131 9.41 -2.28 -1.64
C THR A 131 10.88 -2.33 -2.06
N HIS A 132 11.30 -3.48 -2.58
CA HIS A 132 12.57 -3.64 -3.30
C HIS A 132 12.38 -3.71 -4.82
N LEU A 133 11.14 -3.56 -5.30
CA LEU A 133 10.77 -3.61 -6.71
C LEU A 133 10.74 -2.19 -7.30
N ILE A 134 11.72 -1.90 -8.15
CA ILE A 134 11.90 -0.55 -8.72
C ILE A 134 10.77 -0.17 -9.67
N ASP A 135 10.18 -1.14 -10.34
CA ASP A 135 9.06 -0.98 -11.27
C ASP A 135 7.75 -0.53 -10.60
N GLU A 136 7.70 -0.52 -9.27
CA GLU A 136 6.58 0.03 -8.51
C GLU A 136 6.66 1.54 -8.29
N ILE A 137 7.82 2.14 -8.54
CA ILE A 137 8.12 3.52 -8.19
C ILE A 137 7.89 4.43 -9.40
N ASP A 138 7.03 5.44 -9.25
CA ASP A 138 6.79 6.44 -10.29
C ASP A 138 7.80 7.61 -10.20
N LYS A 139 8.10 8.24 -11.34
CA LYS A 139 9.06 9.36 -11.44
C LYS A 139 8.76 10.54 -10.52
N GLY A 140 7.50 10.81 -10.20
CA GLY A 140 7.07 11.93 -9.35
C GLY A 140 7.04 11.63 -7.85
N GLU A 141 7.39 10.42 -7.44
CA GLU A 141 7.31 9.99 -6.04
C GLU A 141 8.51 10.44 -5.21
N LYS A 142 8.30 10.51 -3.89
CA LYS A 142 9.38 10.71 -2.93
C LYS A 142 9.88 9.34 -2.48
N VAL A 143 11.18 9.15 -2.53
CA VAL A 143 11.85 7.90 -2.16
C VAL A 143 12.83 8.14 -1.04
N VAL A 144 12.93 7.18 -0.15
CA VAL A 144 14.00 7.08 0.86
C VAL A 144 14.73 5.76 0.65
N ILE A 145 16.01 5.82 0.37
CA ILE A 145 16.85 4.64 0.17
C ILE A 145 17.48 4.27 1.51
N ILE A 146 17.26 3.02 1.93
CA ILE A 146 17.77 2.52 3.21
C ILE A 146 18.69 1.31 2.96
N ASP A 147 19.85 1.32 3.60
CA ASP A 147 20.75 0.16 3.67
C ASP A 147 21.26 -0.02 5.10
N LYS A 148 21.18 -1.25 5.62
CA LYS A 148 21.64 -1.60 6.98
C LYS A 148 21.12 -0.65 8.07
N GLY A 149 19.86 -0.23 7.97
CA GLY A 149 19.22 0.67 8.93
C GLY A 149 19.63 2.15 8.82
N LYS A 150 20.42 2.52 7.80
CA LYS A 150 20.84 3.90 7.54
C LYS A 150 20.16 4.44 6.29
N VAL A 151 19.72 5.69 6.34
CA VAL A 151 19.25 6.42 5.16
C VAL A 151 20.46 6.79 4.32
N LEU A 152 20.52 6.29 3.09
CA LEU A 152 21.59 6.61 2.13
C LEU A 152 21.29 7.88 1.34
N ASP A 153 20.05 8.00 0.85
CA ASP A 153 19.58 9.17 0.11
C ASP A 153 18.06 9.32 0.26
N SER A 154 17.56 10.52 0.02
CA SER A 154 16.12 10.80 0.05
C SER A 154 15.77 11.94 -0.89
N GLY A 155 14.62 11.86 -1.54
CA GLY A 155 14.15 12.91 -2.44
C GLY A 155 13.21 12.38 -3.51
N ASN A 156 12.95 13.23 -4.51
CA ASN A 156 12.21 12.78 -5.68
C ASN A 156 13.08 11.85 -6.53
N VAL A 157 12.47 10.82 -7.08
CA VAL A 157 13.14 9.83 -7.95
C VAL A 157 14.01 10.50 -9.00
N GLU A 158 13.51 11.53 -9.70
CA GLU A 158 14.26 12.25 -10.73
C GLU A 158 15.55 12.89 -10.22
N LYS A 159 15.54 13.43 -8.98
CA LYS A 159 16.74 14.02 -8.36
C LYS A 159 17.77 12.96 -8.00
N ILE A 160 17.31 11.83 -7.46
CA ILE A 160 18.18 10.72 -7.07
C ILE A 160 18.83 10.11 -8.31
N VAL A 161 18.06 9.83 -9.35
CA VAL A 161 18.57 9.29 -10.63
C VAL A 161 19.60 10.23 -11.27
N LYS A 162 19.37 11.55 -11.24
CA LYS A 162 20.34 12.53 -11.76
C LYS A 162 21.66 12.56 -10.99
N LYS A 163 21.61 12.39 -9.65
CA LYS A 163 22.82 12.34 -8.81
C LYS A 163 23.70 11.11 -9.11
N THR A 164 23.08 9.97 -9.32
CA THR A 164 23.80 8.70 -9.47
C THR A 164 24.40 8.49 -10.86
N LYS A 165 24.20 9.41 -11.81
CA LYS A 165 24.63 9.27 -13.22
C LYS A 165 24.18 7.96 -13.89
N THR A 166 23.25 7.25 -13.31
CA THR A 166 22.81 5.92 -13.75
C THR A 166 21.63 6.09 -14.70
N LYS A 167 21.92 6.49 -15.93
CA LYS A 167 20.94 6.67 -17.00
C LYS A 167 20.25 5.35 -17.42
N LEU A 168 20.78 4.21 -17.04
CA LEU A 168 20.46 2.90 -17.64
C LEU A 168 19.23 2.20 -17.08
N LEU A 169 18.59 2.68 -16.02
CA LEU A 169 17.57 1.92 -15.33
C LEU A 169 16.15 2.45 -15.46
N VAL A 170 16.02 3.72 -15.77
CA VAL A 170 14.69 4.33 -15.98
C VAL A 170 14.23 4.18 -17.43
N GLU A 171 15.14 3.92 -18.34
CA GLU A 171 14.80 3.73 -19.79
C GLU A 171 14.18 2.35 -20.08
N ASN A 172 14.41 1.35 -19.23
CA ASN A 172 13.77 0.02 -19.40
C ASN A 172 12.43 -0.14 -18.67
N CYS A 173 12.02 0.83 -17.86
CA CYS A 173 10.67 0.90 -17.34
C CYS A 173 9.82 1.84 -18.19
N MET A 174 9.49 1.41 -19.41
CA MET A 174 8.48 2.10 -20.23
C MET A 174 7.09 1.83 -19.68
N CYS A 175 6.66 2.66 -18.72
CA CYS A 175 5.25 2.87 -18.45
C CYS A 175 4.98 4.37 -18.51
N HIS A 176 4.21 4.76 -19.50
CA HIS A 176 3.68 6.12 -19.66
C HIS A 176 2.85 6.50 -18.44
N VAL A 177 3.24 7.54 -17.72
CA VAL A 177 2.36 8.23 -16.77
C VAL A 177 2.49 9.73 -16.94
N GLN A 178 1.38 10.35 -17.34
CA GLN A 178 1.22 11.78 -17.39
C GLN A 178 1.27 12.39 -15.97
N SER A 179 2.17 13.37 -15.81
CA SER A 179 2.31 14.20 -14.62
C SER A 179 1.08 15.08 -14.42
N SER A 180 0.50 15.07 -13.24
CA SER A 180 -0.30 16.20 -12.74
C SER A 180 0.38 16.77 -11.49
N LYS A 181 0.74 18.04 -11.60
CA LYS A 181 1.39 18.87 -10.58
C LYS A 181 0.49 19.08 -9.37
N ASN A 182 1.14 19.16 -8.18
CA ASN A 182 0.63 19.72 -6.93
C ASN A 182 -0.39 18.92 -6.14
N TYR A 183 0.10 17.96 -5.31
CA TYR A 183 -0.56 17.62 -4.03
C TYR A 183 0.47 17.14 -3.03
N LEU A 184 0.41 17.70 -1.79
CA LEU A 184 1.23 17.36 -0.61
C LEU A 184 0.86 15.99 0.02
N HIS A 185 0.22 15.11 -0.72
CA HIS A 185 -0.14 13.75 -0.36
C HIS A 185 0.63 12.82 -1.28
N GLY A 186 1.82 12.43 -0.86
CA GLY A 186 2.74 11.67 -1.69
C GLY A 186 3.03 10.30 -1.09
N TYR A 187 3.39 9.38 -1.97
CA TYR A 187 4.08 8.16 -1.61
C TYR A 187 5.44 8.48 -1.00
N ILE A 188 5.79 7.83 0.09
CA ILE A 188 7.17 7.67 0.52
C ILE A 188 7.48 6.19 0.32
N THR A 189 8.32 5.89 -0.65
CA THR A 189 8.76 4.52 -0.90
C THR A 189 10.07 4.30 -0.18
N LEU A 190 10.10 3.32 0.72
CA LEU A 190 11.32 2.85 1.35
C LEU A 190 11.88 1.73 0.48
N VAL A 191 13.02 1.94 -0.16
CA VAL A 191 13.69 0.94 -0.98
C VAL A 191 14.89 0.41 -0.21
N PRO A 192 14.88 -0.85 0.25
CA PRO A 192 16.08 -1.48 0.77
C PRO A 192 17.08 -1.72 -0.37
N LYS A 193 18.36 -1.47 -0.10
CA LYS A 193 19.43 -1.75 -1.05
C LYS A 193 19.52 -3.26 -1.29
N ALA A 194 19.21 -3.71 -2.49
CA ALA A 194 19.39 -5.11 -2.86
C ALA A 194 20.89 -5.47 -2.86
N ARG A 195 21.24 -6.63 -2.31
CA ARG A 195 22.65 -7.06 -2.12
C ARG A 195 23.47 -7.17 -3.43
N ASN A 196 22.83 -7.17 -4.60
CA ASN A 196 23.51 -7.36 -5.89
C ASN A 196 23.00 -6.46 -7.03
N THR A 197 22.24 -5.42 -6.75
CA THR A 197 21.79 -4.52 -7.80
C THR A 197 22.61 -3.22 -7.73
N ARG A 198 23.52 -3.03 -8.68
CA ARG A 198 24.26 -1.78 -8.94
C ARG A 198 23.35 -0.69 -9.51
N VAL A 199 22.11 -0.58 -9.04
CA VAL A 199 21.06 -0.02 -9.86
C VAL A 199 20.40 1.23 -9.29
N LEU A 200 20.49 1.42 -8.02
CA LEU A 200 20.17 2.68 -7.35
C LEU A 200 21.29 3.01 -6.38
N TYR A 201 22.47 2.95 -6.90
CA TYR A 201 23.66 3.38 -6.24
C TYR A 201 24.11 4.71 -6.81
#